data_38b3d4166b96827040b1a818965d8ada
#
_entry.id   38b3d4166b96827040b1a818965d8ada
#
_cell.length_a   1.000
_cell.length_b   1.000
_cell.length_c   1.000
_cell.angle_alpha   90.00
_cell.angle_beta   90.00
_cell.angle_gamma   90.00
#
_symmetry.space_group_name_H-M   'P 1'
#
loop_
_entity.id
_entity.type
_entity.pdbx_description
1 polymer ?
#
loop_
_entity_poly.entity_id
_entity_poly.type
_entity_poly.pdbx_seq_one_letter_code
_entity_poly.pdbx_strand_id
1 'polypeptide(L)'
;GIDPEATGTWAGNDKVLDRYAEVLLFKAEALNELNGPNQGSVDLINDIRKRAFGFGTSLPAIPVFKENFDGEFVDNVIGIFSMNNYDQAGGSAWKYDVDKNNTLNNGNSLHVEVESSGTEFWTLQMRTEPLVAKGRKYSIKMKLKASKDIQFEIRVEGPLSHMESISLKAGEVKEFSTQTGKATEDQNCALFLALGNSGSGYELWIDEIE
;
A
#
# COMPACT_ATOMS: atom_id res chain seq x y z
N GLY A 1 39.01 -11.32 0.25
CA GLY A 1 40.27 -11.20 1.00
C GLY A 1 41.45 -11.36 0.07
N ILE A 2 42.61 -10.77 0.40
CA ILE A 2 43.86 -11.02 -0.33
C ILE A 2 44.32 -12.42 0.07
N ASP A 3 44.60 -13.26 -0.92
CA ASP A 3 45.16 -14.59 -0.68
C ASP A 3 46.58 -14.46 -0.15
N PRO A 4 46.90 -14.87 1.08
CA PRO A 4 48.22 -14.77 1.66
C PRO A 4 49.23 -15.72 0.99
N GLU A 5 48.79 -16.71 0.24
CA GLU A 5 49.61 -17.70 -0.46
C GLU A 5 49.75 -17.40 -1.97
N ALA A 6 49.19 -16.29 -2.44
CA ALA A 6 49.30 -15.91 -3.84
C ALA A 6 50.73 -15.68 -4.27
N THR A 7 51.23 -16.47 -5.22
CA THR A 7 52.54 -16.31 -5.83
C THR A 7 52.38 -15.91 -7.29
N GLY A 8 52.66 -14.63 -7.57
CA GLY A 8 52.56 -14.10 -8.93
C GLY A 8 51.13 -14.08 -9.48
N THR A 9 50.85 -14.81 -10.57
CA THR A 9 49.56 -14.90 -11.21
C THR A 9 48.65 -16.04 -10.67
N TRP A 10 49.18 -16.80 -9.72
CA TRP A 10 48.48 -17.96 -9.14
C TRP A 10 47.93 -17.60 -7.75
N ALA A 11 46.61 -17.68 -7.58
CA ALA A 11 45.95 -17.58 -6.29
C ALA A 11 45.65 -18.98 -5.75
N GLY A 12 45.95 -19.24 -4.49
CA GLY A 12 45.65 -20.50 -3.81
C GLY A 12 44.15 -20.60 -3.41
N ASN A 13 43.41 -19.52 -3.51
CA ASN A 13 41.97 -19.54 -3.18
C ASN A 13 41.18 -20.19 -4.28
N ASP A 14 40.26 -21.09 -3.88
CA ASP A 14 39.28 -21.68 -4.76
C ASP A 14 38.41 -20.61 -5.43
N LYS A 15 38.24 -20.74 -6.75
CA LYS A 15 37.31 -19.89 -7.47
C LYS A 15 35.87 -20.28 -7.12
N VAL A 16 35.14 -19.38 -6.50
CA VAL A 16 33.72 -19.58 -6.24
C VAL A 16 32.98 -19.55 -7.59
N LEU A 17 32.47 -20.70 -8.03
CA LEU A 17 31.67 -20.83 -9.26
C LEU A 17 30.23 -20.46 -9.00
N ASP A 18 29.64 -20.97 -7.91
CA ASP A 18 28.27 -20.68 -7.50
C ASP A 18 28.22 -20.36 -6.01
N ARG A 19 27.35 -19.43 -5.65
CA ARG A 19 27.07 -19.13 -4.25
C ARG A 19 25.86 -19.95 -3.77
N TYR A 20 25.87 -20.40 -2.53
CA TYR A 20 24.76 -21.15 -1.95
C TYR A 20 23.38 -20.46 -2.12
N ALA A 21 23.36 -19.14 -2.09
CA ALA A 21 22.14 -18.36 -2.35
C ALA A 21 21.62 -18.57 -3.80
N GLU A 22 22.51 -18.70 -4.79
CA GLU A 22 22.12 -18.98 -6.19
C GLU A 22 21.51 -20.34 -6.33
N VAL A 23 22.08 -21.35 -5.65
CA VAL A 23 21.52 -22.70 -5.63
C VAL A 23 20.12 -22.72 -5.01
N LEU A 24 19.88 -21.95 -3.95
CA LEU A 24 18.55 -21.81 -3.34
C LEU A 24 17.56 -21.13 -4.27
N LEU A 25 18.00 -20.10 -5.04
CA LEU A 25 17.15 -19.44 -6.04
C LEU A 25 16.77 -20.38 -7.18
N PHE A 26 17.71 -21.13 -7.74
CA PHE A 26 17.42 -22.15 -8.76
C PHE A 26 16.46 -23.22 -8.26
N LYS A 27 16.62 -23.65 -7.01
CA LYS A 27 15.69 -24.58 -6.39
C LYS A 27 14.30 -23.99 -6.20
N ALA A 28 14.19 -22.72 -5.80
CA ALA A 28 12.92 -22.04 -5.64
C ALA A 28 12.20 -21.89 -7.00
N GLU A 29 12.93 -21.51 -8.05
CA GLU A 29 12.44 -21.43 -9.41
C GLU A 29 11.94 -22.77 -9.92
N ALA A 30 12.75 -23.83 -9.80
CA ALA A 30 12.37 -25.17 -10.21
C ALA A 30 11.11 -25.69 -9.50
N LEU A 31 10.98 -25.43 -8.19
CA LEU A 31 9.79 -25.80 -7.43
C LEU A 31 8.56 -25.03 -7.89
N ASN A 32 8.72 -23.75 -8.24
CA ASN A 32 7.63 -22.92 -8.75
C ASN A 32 7.18 -23.37 -10.14
N GLU A 33 8.11 -23.72 -11.02
CA GLU A 33 7.80 -24.25 -12.36
C GLU A 33 7.09 -25.60 -12.31
N LEU A 34 7.51 -26.49 -11.40
CA LEU A 34 6.94 -27.85 -11.27
C LEU A 34 5.56 -27.87 -10.60
N ASN A 35 5.35 -27.02 -9.59
CA ASN A 35 4.19 -27.08 -8.70
C ASN A 35 3.34 -25.80 -8.70
N GLY A 36 3.70 -24.81 -9.53
CA GLY A 36 3.14 -23.47 -9.43
C GLY A 36 3.56 -22.74 -8.13
N PRO A 37 2.98 -21.57 -7.84
CA PRO A 37 3.28 -20.82 -6.61
C PRO A 37 3.03 -21.68 -5.37
N ASN A 38 4.08 -21.94 -4.56
CA ASN A 38 4.01 -22.82 -3.40
C ASN A 38 4.87 -22.30 -2.24
N GLN A 39 4.52 -22.74 -1.03
CA GLN A 39 5.18 -22.30 0.19
C GLN A 39 6.67 -22.65 0.22
N GLY A 40 7.06 -23.82 -0.35
CA GLY A 40 8.45 -24.24 -0.39
C GLY A 40 9.35 -23.29 -1.19
N SER A 41 8.89 -22.77 -2.33
CA SER A 41 9.60 -21.73 -3.09
C SER A 41 9.74 -20.43 -2.30
N VAL A 42 8.67 -20.02 -1.64
CA VAL A 42 8.66 -18.80 -0.79
C VAL A 42 9.62 -18.93 0.39
N ASP A 43 9.69 -20.09 1.03
CA ASP A 43 10.56 -20.32 2.18
C ASP A 43 12.04 -20.25 1.79
N LEU A 44 12.43 -20.80 0.64
CA LEU A 44 13.81 -20.71 0.13
C LEU A 44 14.22 -19.26 -0.14
N ILE A 45 13.33 -18.45 -0.75
CA ILE A 45 13.58 -17.02 -0.98
C ILE A 45 13.70 -16.28 0.35
N ASN A 46 12.84 -16.59 1.32
CA ASN A 46 12.89 -15.97 2.63
C ASN A 46 14.14 -16.32 3.43
N ASP A 47 14.70 -17.52 3.26
CA ASP A 47 15.97 -17.90 3.89
C ASP A 47 17.15 -17.09 3.34
N ILE A 48 17.16 -16.82 2.04
CA ILE A 48 18.16 -15.91 1.43
C ILE A 48 17.99 -14.50 1.98
N ARG A 49 16.77 -14.00 2.07
CA ARG A 49 16.45 -12.67 2.61
C ARG A 49 16.85 -12.54 4.08
N LYS A 50 16.53 -13.54 4.92
CA LYS A 50 16.95 -13.58 6.32
C LYS A 50 18.45 -13.47 6.48
N ARG A 51 19.21 -14.21 5.63
CA ARG A 51 20.66 -14.16 5.64
C ARG A 51 21.20 -12.79 5.20
N ALA A 52 20.61 -12.17 4.19
CA ALA A 52 21.03 -10.87 3.68
C ALA A 52 20.80 -9.72 4.69
N PHE A 53 19.72 -9.80 5.46
CA PHE A 53 19.32 -8.77 6.43
C PHE A 53 19.64 -9.09 7.90
N GLY A 54 20.27 -10.24 8.17
CA GLY A 54 20.64 -10.69 9.51
C GLY A 54 19.64 -11.66 10.14
N PHE A 55 20.14 -12.59 10.93
CA PHE A 55 19.30 -13.56 11.65
C PHE A 55 18.48 -12.84 12.73
N GLY A 56 17.17 -13.09 12.72
CA GLY A 56 16.26 -12.63 13.77
C GLY A 56 15.63 -11.26 13.56
N THR A 57 15.94 -10.56 12.50
CA THR A 57 15.17 -9.37 12.11
C THR A 57 13.95 -9.80 11.31
N SER A 58 12.77 -9.44 11.78
CA SER A 58 11.60 -9.40 10.90
C SER A 58 11.99 -8.50 9.71
N LEU A 59 11.83 -9.00 8.48
CA LEU A 59 11.99 -8.12 7.33
C LEU A 59 11.06 -6.93 7.53
N PRO A 60 11.56 -5.70 7.28
CA PRO A 60 10.67 -4.56 7.28
C PRO A 60 9.50 -4.85 6.34
N ALA A 61 8.30 -4.55 6.75
CA ALA A 61 7.15 -4.65 5.87
C ALA A 61 7.44 -3.77 4.65
N ILE A 62 7.52 -4.41 3.47
CA ILE A 62 7.62 -3.65 2.22
C ILE A 62 6.18 -3.28 1.89
N PRO A 63 5.84 -1.99 1.82
CA PRO A 63 4.51 -1.58 1.46
C PRO A 63 4.15 -2.14 0.07
N VAL A 64 2.92 -2.60 -0.10
CA VAL A 64 2.39 -3.03 -1.40
C VAL A 64 2.38 -1.83 -2.35
N PHE A 65 2.09 -0.67 -1.82
CA PHE A 65 2.25 0.64 -2.44
C PHE A 65 2.47 1.69 -1.36
N LYS A 66 2.98 2.84 -1.77
CA LYS A 66 3.02 4.06 -0.98
C LYS A 66 2.61 5.23 -1.86
N GLU A 67 1.72 6.08 -1.36
CA GLU A 67 1.29 7.29 -2.04
C GLU A 67 1.46 8.49 -1.11
N ASN A 68 2.17 9.51 -1.58
CA ASN A 68 2.45 10.76 -0.87
C ASN A 68 1.99 12.00 -1.64
N PHE A 69 1.23 11.80 -2.73
CA PHE A 69 0.62 12.85 -3.55
C PHE A 69 1.57 13.94 -4.07
N ASP A 70 2.84 13.58 -4.31
CA ASP A 70 3.82 14.48 -4.93
C ASP A 70 3.61 14.66 -6.44
N GLY A 71 2.74 13.83 -7.05
CA GLY A 71 2.35 13.88 -8.45
C GLY A 71 1.31 14.95 -8.76
N GLU A 72 0.80 14.90 -10.00
CA GLU A 72 -0.29 15.74 -10.47
C GLU A 72 -1.46 14.86 -10.93
N PHE A 73 -2.67 15.42 -10.92
CA PHE A 73 -3.83 14.74 -11.48
C PHE A 73 -3.72 14.63 -13.01
N VAL A 74 -4.03 13.44 -13.52
CA VAL A 74 -4.33 13.20 -14.94
C VAL A 74 -5.79 12.76 -14.99
N ASP A 75 -6.65 13.60 -15.51
CA ASP A 75 -8.11 13.45 -15.42
C ASP A 75 -8.57 13.34 -13.94
N ASN A 76 -9.11 12.18 -13.55
CA ASN A 76 -9.54 11.87 -12.18
C ASN A 76 -8.58 10.93 -11.43
N VAL A 77 -7.34 10.79 -11.90
CA VAL A 77 -6.35 9.85 -11.31
C VAL A 77 -5.15 10.62 -10.77
N ILE A 78 -4.74 10.29 -9.55
CA ILE A 78 -3.47 10.73 -8.97
C ILE A 78 -2.72 9.52 -8.43
N GLY A 79 -1.46 9.34 -8.86
CA GLY A 79 -0.69 8.14 -8.53
C GLY A 79 -1.44 6.87 -8.92
N ILE A 80 -1.80 6.06 -7.92
CA ILE A 80 -2.56 4.81 -8.12
C ILE A 80 -4.04 4.95 -7.76
N PHE A 81 -4.50 6.13 -7.37
CA PHE A 81 -5.87 6.37 -6.93
C PHE A 81 -6.71 7.05 -8.00
N SER A 82 -7.94 6.58 -8.18
CA SER A 82 -8.99 7.23 -8.96
C SER A 82 -10.03 7.89 -8.07
N MET A 83 -10.50 9.06 -8.48
CA MET A 83 -11.51 9.85 -7.80
C MET A 83 -12.85 9.66 -8.51
N ASN A 84 -13.77 8.92 -7.90
CA ASN A 84 -15.01 8.48 -8.54
C ASN A 84 -16.23 9.09 -7.87
N ASN A 85 -17.11 9.69 -8.67
CA ASN A 85 -18.45 10.12 -8.26
C ASN A 85 -19.49 9.31 -9.01
N TYR A 86 -20.15 8.40 -8.28
CA TYR A 86 -21.12 7.46 -8.83
C TYR A 86 -22.57 7.96 -8.77
N ASP A 87 -22.83 9.12 -8.17
CA ASP A 87 -24.17 9.66 -8.00
C ASP A 87 -24.23 11.19 -8.28
N GLN A 88 -23.68 11.59 -9.40
CA GLN A 88 -23.73 13.00 -9.82
C GLN A 88 -25.17 13.51 -9.97
N ALA A 89 -26.08 12.64 -10.44
CA ALA A 89 -27.50 12.96 -10.60
C ALA A 89 -28.24 13.01 -9.24
N GLY A 90 -27.77 12.30 -8.23
CA GLY A 90 -28.30 12.29 -6.86
C GLY A 90 -27.82 13.45 -6.00
N GLY A 91 -27.01 14.35 -6.57
CA GLY A 91 -26.56 15.57 -5.89
C GLY A 91 -25.26 15.42 -5.11
N SER A 92 -24.52 14.32 -5.27
CA SER A 92 -23.15 14.23 -4.75
C SER A 92 -22.21 15.10 -5.59
N ALA A 93 -21.35 15.88 -4.93
CA ALA A 93 -20.42 16.80 -5.58
C ALA A 93 -19.17 16.98 -4.72
N TRP A 94 -18.02 16.93 -5.36
CA TRP A 94 -16.72 17.20 -4.76
C TRP A 94 -15.76 17.83 -5.76
N LYS A 95 -14.71 18.46 -5.22
CA LYS A 95 -13.53 18.89 -5.95
C LYS A 95 -12.30 18.29 -5.28
N TYR A 96 -11.22 18.16 -6.00
CA TYR A 96 -9.97 17.64 -5.48
C TYR A 96 -8.78 18.21 -6.23
N ASP A 97 -7.71 18.44 -5.51
CA ASP A 97 -6.43 18.93 -6.01
C ASP A 97 -5.27 18.43 -5.13
N VAL A 98 -4.06 18.84 -5.46
CA VAL A 98 -2.88 18.60 -4.62
C VAL A 98 -2.63 19.85 -3.80
N ASP A 99 -2.78 19.76 -2.49
CA ASP A 99 -2.36 20.80 -1.56
C ASP A 99 -0.84 20.82 -1.42
N LYS A 100 -0.24 21.94 -1.83
CA LYS A 100 1.22 22.21 -1.73
C LYS A 100 1.59 23.05 -0.52
N ASN A 101 0.64 23.32 0.40
CA ASN A 101 0.83 24.21 1.56
C ASN A 101 1.34 23.48 2.80
N ASN A 102 1.72 22.22 2.68
CA ASN A 102 2.21 21.41 3.81
C ASN A 102 1.20 21.29 4.97
N THR A 103 -0.09 21.18 4.65
CA THR A 103 -1.20 21.19 5.63
C THR A 103 -1.13 20.02 6.62
N LEU A 104 -0.52 18.91 6.24
CA LEU A 104 -0.29 17.74 7.08
C LEU A 104 1.13 17.65 7.67
N ASN A 105 1.95 18.70 7.50
CA ASN A 105 3.35 18.79 7.97
C ASN A 105 4.28 17.72 7.35
N ASN A 106 4.00 17.31 6.11
CA ASN A 106 4.76 16.25 5.43
C ASN A 106 4.92 16.46 3.91
N GLY A 107 4.89 17.70 3.44
CA GLY A 107 4.98 18.03 2.01
C GLY A 107 3.60 18.22 1.38
N ASN A 108 3.42 17.64 0.19
CA ASN A 108 2.14 17.69 -0.50
C ASN A 108 1.13 16.74 0.16
N SER A 109 -0.15 16.98 -0.08
CA SER A 109 -1.22 16.08 0.31
C SER A 109 -2.38 16.14 -0.70
N LEU A 110 -3.16 15.09 -0.79
CA LEU A 110 -4.43 15.15 -1.50
C LEU A 110 -5.38 16.04 -0.71
N HIS A 111 -5.95 17.05 -1.35
CA HIS A 111 -7.02 17.90 -0.82
C HIS A 111 -8.33 17.57 -1.52
N VAL A 112 -9.37 17.33 -0.75
CA VAL A 112 -10.71 17.02 -1.22
C VAL A 112 -11.70 17.98 -0.59
N GLU A 113 -12.43 18.74 -1.40
CA GLU A 113 -13.55 19.57 -0.98
C GLU A 113 -14.86 18.84 -1.28
N VAL A 114 -15.57 18.38 -0.26
CA VAL A 114 -16.86 17.70 -0.40
C VAL A 114 -17.98 18.72 -0.26
N GLU A 115 -18.57 19.13 -1.37
CA GLU A 115 -19.72 20.04 -1.41
C GLU A 115 -20.99 19.32 -0.93
N SER A 116 -21.20 18.10 -1.41
CA SER A 116 -22.26 17.19 -0.99
C SER A 116 -21.82 15.73 -1.13
N SER A 117 -21.95 14.95 -0.09
CA SER A 117 -21.52 13.54 -0.13
C SER A 117 -22.56 12.57 -0.71
N GLY A 118 -23.80 13.03 -0.98
CA GLY A 118 -24.91 12.13 -1.32
C GLY A 118 -25.45 11.39 -0.09
N THR A 119 -26.29 10.39 -0.33
CA THR A 119 -26.97 9.63 0.74
C THR A 119 -26.36 8.25 0.98
N GLU A 120 -25.66 7.70 0.01
CA GLU A 120 -25.10 6.35 0.07
C GLU A 120 -23.58 6.39 0.26
N PHE A 121 -23.03 5.48 1.05
CA PHE A 121 -21.58 5.42 1.34
C PHE A 121 -20.71 5.30 0.08
N TRP A 122 -21.23 4.72 -0.97
CA TRP A 122 -20.49 4.44 -2.21
C TRP A 122 -20.52 5.58 -3.23
N THR A 123 -21.24 6.67 -3.00
CA THR A 123 -21.41 7.76 -3.98
C THR A 123 -20.11 8.48 -4.33
N LEU A 124 -19.27 8.76 -3.35
CA LEU A 124 -17.95 9.34 -3.54
C LEU A 124 -16.87 8.37 -3.07
N GLN A 125 -15.96 8.00 -3.95
CA GLN A 125 -14.89 7.06 -3.64
C GLN A 125 -13.53 7.53 -4.16
N MET A 126 -12.56 7.61 -3.27
CA MET A 126 -11.15 7.56 -3.62
C MET A 126 -10.72 6.09 -3.62
N ARG A 127 -10.37 5.55 -4.80
CA ARG A 127 -10.27 4.09 -5.01
C ARG A 127 -8.96 3.68 -5.68
N THR A 128 -8.42 2.54 -5.26
CA THR A 128 -7.33 1.82 -5.94
C THR A 128 -7.60 0.31 -5.92
N GLU A 129 -6.85 -0.45 -6.75
CA GLU A 129 -7.03 -1.89 -6.89
C GLU A 129 -5.70 -2.66 -6.69
N PRO A 130 -5.15 -2.68 -5.47
CA PRO A 130 -3.91 -3.40 -5.21
C PRO A 130 -4.06 -4.92 -5.36
N LEU A 131 -3.00 -5.55 -5.86
CA LEU A 131 -2.89 -7.01 -5.87
C LEU A 131 -2.57 -7.52 -4.47
N VAL A 132 -3.35 -8.48 -3.99
CA VAL A 132 -3.13 -9.15 -2.71
C VAL A 132 -2.81 -10.62 -2.89
N ALA A 133 -2.05 -11.19 -1.96
CA ALA A 133 -1.63 -12.57 -1.99
C ALA A 133 -2.40 -13.39 -0.94
N LYS A 134 -2.85 -14.57 -1.34
CA LYS A 134 -3.57 -15.52 -0.51
C LYS A 134 -2.88 -15.78 0.83
N GLY A 135 -3.64 -15.76 1.90
CA GLY A 135 -3.16 -16.04 3.25
C GLY A 135 -2.39 -14.88 3.91
N ARG A 136 -2.13 -13.78 3.19
CA ARG A 136 -1.47 -12.60 3.73
C ARG A 136 -2.46 -11.66 4.44
N LYS A 137 -1.97 -10.98 5.48
CA LYS A 137 -2.62 -9.83 6.12
C LYS A 137 -1.92 -8.57 5.69
N TYR A 138 -2.65 -7.48 5.63
CA TYR A 138 -2.13 -6.18 5.24
C TYR A 138 -2.41 -5.16 6.34
N SER A 139 -1.52 -4.21 6.50
CA SER A 139 -1.75 -3.00 7.29
C SER A 139 -2.04 -1.87 6.32
N ILE A 140 -2.99 -1.02 6.67
CA ILE A 140 -3.30 0.20 5.94
C ILE A 140 -3.04 1.35 6.87
N LYS A 141 -2.23 2.31 6.45
CA LYS A 141 -1.91 3.50 7.23
C LYS A 141 -2.14 4.74 6.37
N MET A 142 -2.50 5.83 7.01
CA MET A 142 -2.63 7.13 6.37
C MET A 142 -2.66 8.26 7.38
N LYS A 143 -2.33 9.46 6.94
CA LYS A 143 -2.44 10.69 7.70
C LYS A 143 -3.63 11.49 7.17
N LEU A 144 -4.48 11.97 8.07
CA LEU A 144 -5.77 12.56 7.74
C LEU A 144 -6.00 13.84 8.54
N LYS A 145 -6.68 14.81 7.93
CA LYS A 145 -7.19 16.03 8.60
C LYS A 145 -8.47 16.47 7.92
N ALA A 146 -9.44 16.93 8.70
CA ALA A 146 -10.69 17.47 8.16
C ALA A 146 -10.97 18.86 8.73
N SER A 147 -11.67 19.70 7.96
CA SER A 147 -12.10 21.04 8.39
C SER A 147 -13.29 21.02 9.34
N LYS A 148 -14.03 19.90 9.39
CA LYS A 148 -15.18 19.66 10.29
C LYS A 148 -15.09 18.29 10.94
N ASP A 149 -15.88 18.06 11.99
CA ASP A 149 -16.13 16.71 12.51
C ASP A 149 -16.84 15.90 11.44
N ILE A 150 -16.19 14.82 10.98
CA ILE A 150 -16.74 13.91 9.97
C ILE A 150 -16.50 12.47 10.35
N GLN A 151 -17.31 11.59 9.75
CA GLN A 151 -17.12 10.15 9.83
C GLN A 151 -17.33 9.55 8.43
N PHE A 152 -16.45 8.66 8.04
CA PHE A 152 -16.52 7.91 6.80
C PHE A 152 -15.89 6.53 6.99
N GLU A 153 -15.87 5.71 5.94
CA GLU A 153 -15.37 4.35 6.04
C GLU A 153 -14.20 4.12 5.09
N ILE A 154 -13.22 3.33 5.55
CA ILE A 154 -12.30 2.65 4.68
C ILE A 154 -12.83 1.25 4.43
N ARG A 155 -12.85 0.84 3.17
CA ARG A 155 -13.32 -0.47 2.74
C ARG A 155 -12.32 -1.15 1.84
N VAL A 156 -12.21 -2.46 2.04
CA VAL A 156 -11.51 -3.36 1.12
C VAL A 156 -12.51 -4.44 0.74
N GLU A 157 -12.72 -4.61 -0.55
CA GLU A 157 -13.70 -5.56 -1.10
C GLU A 157 -13.02 -6.51 -2.09
N GLY A 158 -13.49 -7.77 -2.12
CA GLY A 158 -12.95 -8.83 -2.94
C GLY A 158 -12.31 -9.94 -2.10
N PRO A 159 -11.16 -10.49 -2.49
CA PRO A 159 -10.51 -11.58 -1.77
C PRO A 159 -10.03 -11.20 -0.37
N LEU A 160 -9.94 -9.91 -0.10
CA LEU A 160 -9.66 -9.33 1.20
C LEU A 160 -10.86 -8.46 1.59
N SER A 161 -11.66 -8.91 2.54
CA SER A 161 -12.79 -8.14 3.05
C SER A 161 -12.42 -7.46 4.36
N HIS A 162 -12.48 -6.13 4.39
CA HIS A 162 -12.25 -5.33 5.57
C HIS A 162 -13.06 -4.04 5.51
N MET A 163 -13.56 -3.60 6.65
CA MET A 163 -14.27 -2.34 6.78
C MET A 163 -13.98 -1.74 8.14
N GLU A 164 -13.64 -0.46 8.18
CA GLU A 164 -13.45 0.27 9.42
C GLU A 164 -13.95 1.70 9.29
N SER A 165 -14.58 2.21 10.34
CA SER A 165 -15.06 3.58 10.40
C SER A 165 -13.96 4.51 10.89
N ILE A 166 -13.78 5.62 10.20
CA ILE A 166 -12.81 6.67 10.52
C ILE A 166 -13.58 7.91 10.98
N SER A 167 -13.37 8.32 12.22
CA SER A 167 -13.90 9.58 12.75
C SER A 167 -12.77 10.60 12.87
N LEU A 168 -12.96 11.78 12.33
CA LEU A 168 -12.04 12.91 12.41
C LEU A 168 -12.69 14.05 13.20
N LYS A 169 -11.88 14.75 14.00
CA LYS A 169 -12.22 16.00 14.65
C LYS A 169 -11.71 17.19 13.84
N ALA A 170 -12.51 18.24 13.79
CA ALA A 170 -12.19 19.45 13.05
C ALA A 170 -10.81 20.00 13.39
N GLY A 171 -9.96 20.15 12.37
CA GLY A 171 -8.62 20.72 12.47
C GLY A 171 -7.54 19.81 13.07
N GLU A 172 -7.89 18.64 13.63
CA GLU A 172 -6.90 17.70 14.18
C GLU A 172 -6.30 16.82 13.08
N VAL A 173 -4.99 16.60 13.15
CA VAL A 173 -4.29 15.62 12.32
C VAL A 173 -4.40 14.27 13.01
N LYS A 174 -4.88 13.26 12.27
CA LYS A 174 -5.00 11.88 12.72
C LYS A 174 -4.08 10.97 11.92
N GLU A 175 -3.24 10.23 12.62
CA GLU A 175 -2.57 9.06 12.05
C GLU A 175 -3.52 7.85 12.22
N PHE A 176 -4.01 7.36 11.10
CA PHE A 176 -4.87 6.18 11.06
C PHE A 176 -4.05 4.94 10.71
N SER A 177 -4.35 3.84 11.38
CA SER A 177 -3.77 2.53 11.07
C SER A 177 -4.76 1.44 11.38
N THR A 178 -4.92 0.50 10.45
CA THR A 178 -5.72 -0.70 10.64
C THR A 178 -5.03 -1.93 10.06
N GLN A 179 -5.49 -3.12 10.46
CA GLN A 179 -4.98 -4.38 9.96
C GLN A 179 -6.12 -5.25 9.44
N THR A 180 -5.97 -5.75 8.23
CA THR A 180 -6.96 -6.60 7.58
C THR A 180 -6.94 -8.04 8.07
N GLY A 181 -7.95 -8.81 7.72
CA GLY A 181 -7.92 -10.28 7.75
C GLY A 181 -6.93 -10.85 6.73
N LYS A 182 -6.94 -12.17 6.56
CA LYS A 182 -6.14 -12.84 5.52
C LYS A 182 -6.89 -12.80 4.19
N ALA A 183 -6.16 -12.50 3.11
CA ALA A 183 -6.69 -12.64 1.76
C ALA A 183 -7.01 -14.11 1.45
N THR A 184 -8.14 -14.34 0.77
CA THR A 184 -8.62 -15.69 0.42
C THR A 184 -8.02 -16.22 -0.87
N GLU A 185 -7.58 -15.31 -1.77
CA GLU A 185 -7.08 -15.60 -3.10
C GLU A 185 -5.98 -14.63 -3.51
N ASP A 186 -5.20 -14.98 -4.55
CA ASP A 186 -4.23 -14.11 -5.22
C ASP A 186 -4.97 -13.32 -6.32
N GLN A 187 -5.46 -12.14 -5.99
CA GLN A 187 -6.27 -11.31 -6.88
C GLN A 187 -6.21 -9.84 -6.48
N ASN A 188 -6.58 -8.94 -7.38
CA ASN A 188 -6.81 -7.54 -7.04
C ASN A 188 -8.01 -7.41 -6.08
N CYS A 189 -7.87 -6.56 -5.09
CA CYS A 189 -8.98 -6.12 -4.24
C CYS A 189 -9.29 -4.65 -4.51
N ALA A 190 -10.52 -4.23 -4.25
CA ALA A 190 -10.88 -2.82 -4.26
C ALA A 190 -10.60 -2.22 -2.89
N LEU A 191 -9.64 -1.31 -2.78
CA LEU A 191 -9.41 -0.48 -1.59
C LEU A 191 -9.96 0.92 -1.87
N PHE A 192 -10.84 1.42 -1.01
CA PHE A 192 -11.38 2.77 -1.18
C PHE A 192 -11.76 3.44 0.14
N LEU A 193 -11.62 4.78 0.14
CA LEU A 193 -12.25 5.63 1.12
C LEU A 193 -13.66 5.96 0.63
N ALA A 194 -14.66 5.56 1.40
CA ALA A 194 -16.07 5.75 1.09
C ALA A 194 -16.54 7.06 1.73
N LEU A 195 -16.47 8.15 0.97
CA LEU A 195 -16.82 9.49 1.43
C LEU A 195 -18.31 9.84 1.24
N GLY A 196 -19.09 8.94 0.63
CA GLY A 196 -20.53 9.08 0.55
C GLY A 196 -21.17 9.04 1.95
N ASN A 197 -22.24 9.80 2.13
CA ASN A 197 -22.96 9.92 3.41
C ASN A 197 -22.11 10.45 4.59
N SER A 198 -20.98 11.12 4.32
CA SER A 198 -20.08 11.68 5.35
C SER A 198 -20.41 13.12 5.75
N GLY A 199 -21.44 13.69 5.15
CA GLY A 199 -21.86 15.08 5.34
C GLY A 199 -21.50 15.98 4.15
N SER A 200 -21.59 17.28 4.33
CA SER A 200 -21.38 18.27 3.27
C SER A 200 -20.65 19.51 3.74
N GLY A 201 -20.03 20.20 2.77
CA GLY A 201 -19.35 21.47 2.99
C GLY A 201 -18.14 21.33 3.92
N TYR A 202 -17.31 20.33 3.72
CA TYR A 202 -16.07 20.12 4.46
C TYR A 202 -14.88 19.89 3.51
N GLU A 203 -13.69 20.09 4.04
CA GLU A 203 -12.43 19.79 3.39
C GLU A 203 -11.74 18.62 4.10
N LEU A 204 -11.07 17.76 3.33
CA LEU A 204 -10.32 16.59 3.82
C LEU A 204 -8.94 16.60 3.17
N TRP A 205 -7.90 16.46 3.98
CA TRP A 205 -6.52 16.25 3.53
C TRP A 205 -6.09 14.84 3.85
N ILE A 206 -5.43 14.21 2.90
CA ILE A 206 -4.99 12.81 2.96
C ILE A 206 -3.54 12.72 2.51
N ASP A 207 -2.71 11.97 3.24
CA ASP A 207 -1.31 11.75 2.89
C ASP A 207 -0.76 10.44 3.47
N GLU A 208 0.45 10.04 3.04
CA GLU A 208 1.18 8.89 3.54
C GLU A 208 0.37 7.58 3.53
N ILE A 209 -0.35 7.31 2.45
CA ILE A 209 -1.08 6.03 2.33
C ILE A 209 -0.08 4.91 2.02
N GLU A 210 -0.04 3.92 2.89
CA GLU A 210 0.76 2.69 2.72
C GLU A 210 0.01 1.43 3.17
#